data_1467087df6ad056b7e7ef68eaa6317fd
#
_entry.id   1467087df6ad056b7e7ef68eaa6317fd
#
_cell.length_a   1.000
_cell.length_b   1.000
_cell.length_c   1.000
_cell.angle_alpha   90.00
_cell.angle_beta   90.00
_cell.angle_gamma   90.00
#
_symmetry.space_group_name_H-M   'P 1'
#
loop_
_entity.id
_entity.type
_entity.pdbx_description
1 polymer ?
#
loop_
_entity_poly.entity_id
_entity_poly.type
_entity_poly.pdbx_seq_one_letter_code
_entity_poly.pdbx_strand_id
1 'polypeptide(L)'
;MNLGCLFSGGKDSTYSLYKSFKVGHEISCLISLHPYNDESLLYHYPNNSLFKKISQAIEIPLVEGYCNNNLKDHEIDALFLTIKQAIKEHSIEGLVHGTISSKFQLNIFKDICNKLGLKLYSPLWNIEPCEYYSDLFRAQFEIMITRVAALGLDESWLGKTLDIKNFENLKEKSYKFKFNLNFGGGEAETLVLNCPIYKKRIKVNKFVIQWDGIRGTFEIL
;
A
#
# COMPACT_ATOMS: atom_id res chain seq x y z
N MET A 1 -2.35 4.19 21.16
CA MET A 1 -3.11 2.95 20.90
C MET A 1 -2.19 1.94 20.27
N ASN A 2 -2.45 0.67 20.56
CA ASN A 2 -1.78 -0.45 19.92
C ASN A 2 -2.50 -0.81 18.60
N LEU A 3 -1.87 -0.59 17.45
CA LEU A 3 -2.50 -0.74 16.14
C LEU A 3 -1.90 -1.89 15.32
N GLY A 4 -2.76 -2.59 14.57
CA GLY A 4 -2.36 -3.36 13.41
C GLY A 4 -2.40 -2.49 12.16
N CYS A 5 -1.44 -2.61 11.27
CA CYS A 5 -1.39 -1.84 10.02
C CYS A 5 -1.74 -2.72 8.82
N LEU A 6 -2.84 -2.40 8.10
CA LEU A 6 -3.09 -2.99 6.77
C LEU A 6 -1.99 -2.54 5.82
N PHE A 7 -1.18 -3.49 5.35
CA PHE A 7 0.09 -3.19 4.73
C PHE A 7 0.27 -3.89 3.38
N SER A 8 0.59 -3.09 2.36
CA SER A 8 0.87 -3.56 0.99
C SER A 8 2.30 -3.25 0.52
N GLY A 9 3.11 -2.58 1.34
CA GLY A 9 4.44 -2.10 0.93
C GLY A 9 4.42 -0.89 -0.01
N GLY A 10 3.26 -0.50 -0.50
CA GLY A 10 3.05 0.70 -1.32
C GLY A 10 3.15 2.00 -0.52
N LYS A 11 3.22 3.13 -1.24
CA LYS A 11 3.38 4.46 -0.64
C LYS A 11 2.31 4.78 0.41
N ASP A 12 1.05 4.41 0.15
CA ASP A 12 -0.08 4.82 0.99
C ASP A 12 -0.09 4.06 2.33
N SER A 13 0.07 2.74 2.29
CA SER A 13 0.15 1.93 3.51
C SER A 13 1.39 2.24 4.35
N THR A 14 2.54 2.44 3.71
CA THR A 14 3.79 2.77 4.39
C THR A 14 3.75 4.18 4.99
N TYR A 15 3.14 5.15 4.30
CA TYR A 15 3.01 6.50 4.84
C TYR A 15 1.98 6.58 5.97
N SER A 16 0.89 5.81 5.91
CA SER A 16 -0.05 5.67 7.01
C SER A 16 0.62 5.11 8.26
N LEU A 17 1.45 4.09 8.09
CA LEU A 17 2.28 3.53 9.14
C LEU A 17 3.20 4.59 9.76
N TYR A 18 3.96 5.33 8.93
CA TYR A 18 4.83 6.42 9.36
C TYR A 18 4.08 7.51 10.13
N LYS A 19 2.93 7.99 9.61
CA LYS A 19 2.09 8.99 10.29
C LYS A 19 1.60 8.49 11.65
N SER A 20 1.27 7.21 11.76
CA SER A 20 0.83 6.62 13.03
C SER A 20 1.93 6.66 14.09
N PHE A 21 3.17 6.37 13.74
CA PHE A 21 4.32 6.53 14.64
C PHE A 21 4.53 8.00 15.03
N LYS A 22 4.42 8.93 14.08
CA LYS A 22 4.63 10.37 14.34
C LYS A 22 3.66 10.95 15.35
N VAL A 23 2.45 10.40 15.46
CA VAL A 23 1.44 10.83 16.44
C VAL A 23 1.44 9.98 17.73
N GLY A 24 2.44 9.12 17.91
CA GLY A 24 2.64 8.34 19.14
C GLY A 24 1.79 7.07 19.25
N HIS A 25 1.32 6.50 18.14
CA HIS A 25 0.75 5.16 18.16
C HIS A 25 1.85 4.10 18.14
N GLU A 26 1.61 2.99 18.82
CA GLU A 26 2.39 1.78 18.72
C GLU A 26 1.82 0.90 17.60
N ILE A 27 2.69 0.35 16.74
CA ILE A 27 2.29 -0.59 15.70
C ILE A 27 2.86 -1.96 16.04
N SER A 28 1.98 -2.87 16.44
CA SER A 28 2.37 -4.21 16.90
C SER A 28 2.54 -5.21 15.79
N CYS A 29 1.84 -5.03 14.66
CA CYS A 29 1.99 -5.91 13.51
C CYS A 29 1.61 -5.22 12.21
N LEU A 30 2.21 -5.70 11.12
CA LEU A 30 1.75 -5.48 9.75
C LEU A 30 0.76 -6.59 9.41
N ILE A 31 -0.31 -6.27 8.71
CA ILE A 31 -1.34 -7.21 8.27
C ILE A 31 -1.40 -7.15 6.75
N SER A 32 -1.00 -8.22 6.09
CA SER A 32 -0.95 -8.30 4.62
C SER A 32 -1.77 -9.46 4.12
N LEU A 33 -2.45 -9.26 2.98
CA LEU A 33 -3.15 -10.31 2.29
C LEU A 33 -2.49 -10.61 0.94
N HIS A 34 -2.40 -11.90 0.65
CA HIS A 34 -2.01 -12.39 -0.66
C HIS A 34 -3.28 -12.63 -1.48
N PRO A 35 -3.55 -11.81 -2.52
CA PRO A 35 -4.66 -12.05 -3.42
C PRO A 35 -4.45 -13.35 -4.20
N TYR A 36 -5.55 -13.93 -4.71
CA TYR A 36 -5.49 -15.13 -5.51
C TYR A 36 -4.75 -14.91 -6.84
N ASN A 37 -4.99 -13.74 -7.47
CA ASN A 37 -4.32 -13.29 -8.69
C ASN A 37 -4.35 -11.74 -8.78
N ASP A 38 -4.02 -11.18 -9.95
CA ASP A 38 -3.96 -9.74 -10.22
C ASP A 38 -5.32 -9.05 -10.43
N GLU A 39 -6.44 -9.79 -10.39
CA GLU A 39 -7.80 -9.26 -10.53
C GLU A 39 -8.46 -8.90 -9.19
N SER A 40 -7.71 -8.94 -8.07
CA SER A 40 -8.23 -8.59 -6.75
C SER A 40 -8.78 -7.18 -6.70
N LEU A 41 -9.96 -7.01 -6.06
CA LEU A 41 -10.61 -5.71 -5.86
C LEU A 41 -10.05 -4.93 -4.65
N LEU A 42 -9.45 -5.64 -3.70
CA LEU A 42 -9.01 -5.05 -2.44
C LEU A 42 -7.50 -4.97 -2.31
N TYR A 43 -6.75 -5.83 -3.02
CA TYR A 43 -5.31 -6.01 -2.81
C TYR A 43 -4.53 -5.95 -4.10
N HIS A 44 -3.26 -5.54 -3.98
CA HIS A 44 -2.35 -5.48 -5.12
C HIS A 44 -1.50 -6.75 -5.18
N TYR A 45 -1.27 -7.25 -6.38
CA TYR A 45 -0.61 -8.53 -6.62
C TYR A 45 0.92 -8.46 -6.70
N PRO A 46 1.53 -7.51 -7.45
CA PRO A 46 2.96 -7.57 -7.67
C PRO A 46 3.76 -7.33 -6.38
N ASN A 47 4.87 -8.07 -6.26
CA ASN A 47 5.84 -7.93 -5.18
C ASN A 47 5.38 -8.36 -3.77
N ASN A 48 4.32 -9.15 -3.64
CA ASN A 48 3.88 -9.70 -2.35
C ASN A 48 4.97 -10.56 -1.67
N SER A 49 5.87 -11.16 -2.45
CA SER A 49 7.05 -11.88 -1.93
C SER A 49 7.97 -11.02 -1.06
N LEU A 50 7.85 -9.68 -1.18
CA LEU A 50 8.66 -8.74 -0.40
C LEU A 50 8.09 -8.43 0.98
N PHE A 51 6.86 -8.80 1.33
CA PHE A 51 6.27 -8.46 2.62
C PHE A 51 7.16 -8.89 3.79
N LYS A 52 7.72 -10.09 3.76
CA LYS A 52 8.66 -10.57 4.80
C LYS A 52 9.95 -9.74 4.83
N LYS A 53 10.51 -9.41 3.66
CA LYS A 53 11.73 -8.57 3.59
C LYS A 53 11.46 -7.17 4.16
N ILE A 54 10.28 -6.60 3.87
CA ILE A 54 9.90 -5.28 4.38
C ILE A 54 9.63 -5.33 5.88
N SER A 55 8.89 -6.33 6.37
CA SER A 55 8.65 -6.57 7.80
C SER A 55 9.98 -6.63 8.58
N GLN A 56 10.96 -7.37 8.07
CA GLN A 56 12.31 -7.43 8.64
C GLN A 56 13.06 -6.08 8.56
N ALA A 57 12.85 -5.30 7.49
CA ALA A 57 13.48 -3.99 7.34
C ALA A 57 12.90 -2.94 8.30
N ILE A 58 11.63 -3.10 8.70
CA ILE A 58 10.94 -2.21 9.66
C ILE A 58 11.08 -2.74 11.10
N GLU A 59 11.39 -4.03 11.26
CA GLU A 59 11.41 -4.75 12.56
C GLU A 59 10.03 -4.82 13.22
N ILE A 60 8.96 -4.99 12.42
CA ILE A 60 7.59 -5.17 12.88
C ILE A 60 7.10 -6.56 12.43
N PRO A 61 6.49 -7.37 13.32
CA PRO A 61 5.91 -8.65 12.97
C PRO A 61 4.90 -8.57 11.82
N LEU A 62 4.85 -9.61 10.98
CA LEU A 62 3.93 -9.71 9.86
C LEU A 62 2.91 -10.82 10.10
N VAL A 63 1.63 -10.48 9.97
CA VAL A 63 0.50 -11.42 9.93
C VAL A 63 0.03 -11.52 8.49
N GLU A 64 0.08 -12.72 7.92
CA GLU A 64 -0.24 -12.96 6.51
C GLU A 64 -1.55 -13.73 6.38
N GLY A 65 -2.42 -13.28 5.47
CA GLY A 65 -3.62 -14.00 5.05
C GLY A 65 -3.56 -14.31 3.56
N TYR A 66 -4.35 -15.30 3.12
CA TYR A 66 -4.36 -15.76 1.74
C TYR A 66 -5.78 -15.85 1.22
N CYS A 67 -6.02 -15.30 0.03
CA CYS A 67 -7.29 -15.43 -0.66
C CYS A 67 -7.28 -16.67 -1.57
N ASN A 68 -8.34 -17.47 -1.50
CA ASN A 68 -8.46 -18.70 -2.28
C ASN A 68 -9.13 -18.50 -3.65
N ASN A 69 -9.74 -17.34 -3.87
CA ASN A 69 -10.33 -16.90 -5.13
C ASN A 69 -10.55 -15.38 -5.11
N ASN A 70 -11.04 -14.81 -6.23
CA ASN A 70 -11.28 -13.37 -6.40
C ASN A 70 -12.71 -12.93 -6.07
N LEU A 71 -13.53 -13.78 -5.46
CA LEU A 71 -14.85 -13.35 -5.06
C LEU A 71 -14.73 -12.36 -3.89
N LYS A 72 -15.38 -11.21 -4.05
CA LYS A 72 -15.34 -10.12 -3.08
C LYS A 72 -15.59 -10.56 -1.64
N ASP A 73 -16.60 -11.40 -1.43
CA ASP A 73 -16.96 -11.84 -0.08
C ASP A 73 -15.87 -12.73 0.53
N HIS A 74 -15.20 -13.54 -0.28
CA HIS A 74 -14.07 -14.36 0.17
C HIS A 74 -12.82 -13.53 0.49
N GLU A 75 -12.56 -12.45 -0.26
CA GLU A 75 -11.48 -11.51 0.07
C GLU A 75 -11.76 -10.79 1.40
N ILE A 76 -13.03 -10.39 1.63
CA ILE A 76 -13.46 -9.77 2.89
C ILE A 76 -13.35 -10.75 4.06
N ASP A 77 -13.76 -11.99 3.87
CA ASP A 77 -13.65 -13.04 4.89
C ASP A 77 -12.18 -13.35 5.22
N ALA A 78 -11.32 -13.45 4.21
CA ALA A 78 -9.88 -13.65 4.42
C ALA A 78 -9.28 -12.48 5.23
N LEU A 79 -9.65 -11.23 4.91
CA LEU A 79 -9.23 -10.06 5.67
C LEU A 79 -9.73 -10.12 7.11
N PHE A 80 -11.00 -10.42 7.32
CA PHE A 80 -11.60 -10.54 8.65
C PHE A 80 -10.87 -11.57 9.51
N LEU A 81 -10.59 -12.76 8.95
CA LEU A 81 -9.88 -13.83 9.66
C LEU A 81 -8.43 -13.43 9.98
N THR A 82 -7.75 -12.76 9.05
CA THR A 82 -6.38 -12.29 9.26
C THR A 82 -6.30 -11.21 10.35
N ILE A 83 -7.25 -10.28 10.38
CA ILE A 83 -7.34 -9.27 11.46
C ILE A 83 -7.66 -9.95 12.79
N LYS A 84 -8.56 -10.94 12.82
CA LYS A 84 -8.86 -11.71 14.02
C LYS A 84 -7.63 -12.45 14.56
N GLN A 85 -6.79 -12.98 13.67
CA GLN A 85 -5.49 -13.56 14.04
C GLN A 85 -4.56 -12.50 14.65
N ALA A 86 -4.46 -11.30 14.03
CA ALA A 86 -3.65 -10.20 14.54
C ALA A 86 -4.11 -9.74 15.94
N ILE A 87 -5.41 -9.70 16.21
CA ILE A 87 -5.93 -9.43 17.58
C ILE A 87 -5.42 -10.49 18.57
N LYS A 88 -5.52 -11.77 18.21
CA LYS A 88 -5.13 -12.88 19.08
C LYS A 88 -3.62 -12.88 19.39
N GLU A 89 -2.79 -12.60 18.36
CA GLU A 89 -1.33 -12.73 18.49
C GLU A 89 -0.66 -11.46 19.02
N HIS A 90 -1.24 -10.28 18.73
CA HIS A 90 -0.61 -8.98 18.98
C HIS A 90 -1.46 -8.03 19.82
N SER A 91 -2.65 -8.45 20.29
CA SER A 91 -3.53 -7.65 21.17
C SER A 91 -3.79 -6.23 20.62
N ILE A 92 -4.02 -6.09 19.31
CA ILE A 92 -4.30 -4.81 18.70
C ILE A 92 -5.64 -4.24 19.14
N GLU A 93 -5.70 -2.93 19.39
CA GLU A 93 -6.90 -2.17 19.81
C GLU A 93 -7.55 -1.43 18.64
N GLY A 94 -6.83 -1.32 17.54
CA GLY A 94 -7.30 -0.61 16.35
C GLY A 94 -6.53 -1.04 15.09
N LEU A 95 -7.04 -0.55 13.97
CA LEU A 95 -6.53 -0.82 12.63
C LEU A 95 -6.19 0.49 11.95
N VAL A 96 -5.01 0.57 11.33
CA VAL A 96 -4.63 1.67 10.46
C VAL A 96 -4.55 1.19 9.01
N HIS A 97 -4.93 2.04 8.07
CA HIS A 97 -4.92 1.74 6.63
C HIS A 97 -4.49 2.94 5.78
N GLY A 98 -4.08 2.68 4.54
CA GLY A 98 -3.59 3.66 3.57
C GLY A 98 -4.65 4.21 2.60
N THR A 99 -5.93 3.90 2.78
CA THR A 99 -6.97 4.35 1.85
C THR A 99 -7.12 5.86 1.88
N ILE A 100 -7.05 6.51 0.70
CA ILE A 100 -7.13 7.97 0.57
C ILE A 100 -8.57 8.43 0.26
N SER A 101 -9.25 7.81 -0.72
CA SER A 101 -10.55 8.28 -1.21
C SER A 101 -11.57 7.17 -1.53
N SER A 102 -11.18 5.91 -1.45
CA SER A 102 -12.07 4.79 -1.74
C SER A 102 -13.09 4.57 -0.63
N LYS A 103 -14.30 5.10 -0.79
CA LYS A 103 -15.43 4.85 0.13
C LYS A 103 -15.73 3.36 0.26
N PHE A 104 -15.55 2.61 -0.82
CA PHE A 104 -15.75 1.16 -0.83
C PHE A 104 -14.83 0.46 0.18
N GLN A 105 -13.51 0.66 0.09
CA GLN A 105 -12.55 0.09 1.03
C GLN A 105 -12.79 0.58 2.47
N LEU A 106 -13.02 1.89 2.64
CA LEU A 106 -13.27 2.48 3.96
C LEU A 106 -14.47 1.83 4.66
N ASN A 107 -15.57 1.58 3.94
CA ASN A 107 -16.75 0.95 4.51
C ASN A 107 -16.47 -0.49 4.93
N ILE A 108 -15.75 -1.27 4.12
CA ILE A 108 -15.35 -2.64 4.48
C ILE A 108 -14.52 -2.62 5.77
N PHE A 109 -13.52 -1.73 5.88
CA PHE A 109 -12.68 -1.66 7.07
C PHE A 109 -13.46 -1.21 8.31
N LYS A 110 -14.41 -0.26 8.15
CA LYS A 110 -15.33 0.14 9.24
C LYS A 110 -16.18 -1.02 9.72
N ASP A 111 -16.78 -1.77 8.79
CA ASP A 111 -17.64 -2.91 9.14
C ASP A 111 -16.86 -4.01 9.86
N ILE A 112 -15.65 -4.32 9.41
CA ILE A 112 -14.77 -5.29 10.07
C ILE A 112 -14.38 -4.79 11.47
N CYS A 113 -13.95 -3.55 11.59
CA CYS A 113 -13.57 -2.97 12.89
C CYS A 113 -14.75 -2.97 13.86
N ASN A 114 -15.95 -2.59 13.43
CA ASN A 114 -17.15 -2.63 14.24
C ASN A 114 -17.47 -4.06 14.75
N LYS A 115 -17.38 -5.07 13.87
CA LYS A 115 -17.61 -6.47 14.24
C LYS A 115 -16.57 -7.01 15.22
N LEU A 116 -15.33 -6.52 15.16
CA LEU A 116 -14.22 -6.98 15.98
C LEU A 116 -13.94 -6.09 17.20
N GLY A 117 -14.70 -5.01 17.41
CA GLY A 117 -14.49 -4.06 18.51
C GLY A 117 -13.21 -3.22 18.39
N LEU A 118 -12.68 -3.04 17.17
CA LEU A 118 -11.48 -2.26 16.89
C LEU A 118 -11.79 -0.79 16.56
N LYS A 119 -10.87 0.10 16.90
CA LYS A 119 -10.89 1.48 16.39
C LYS A 119 -10.28 1.53 14.99
N LEU A 120 -10.87 2.30 14.07
CA LEU A 120 -10.31 2.53 12.75
C LEU A 120 -9.58 3.88 12.70
N TYR A 121 -8.32 3.87 12.28
CA TYR A 121 -7.51 5.06 12.09
C TYR A 121 -7.19 5.26 10.61
N SER A 122 -7.58 6.41 10.06
CA SER A 122 -7.52 6.72 8.61
C SER A 122 -6.71 8.00 8.36
N PRO A 123 -5.38 7.99 8.56
CA PRO A 123 -4.55 9.20 8.58
C PRO A 123 -4.40 9.90 7.22
N LEU A 124 -4.77 9.23 6.12
CA LEU A 124 -4.67 9.77 4.76
C LEU A 124 -6.04 10.09 4.15
N TRP A 125 -7.13 9.90 4.89
CA TRP A 125 -8.45 10.09 4.32
C TRP A 125 -8.67 11.52 3.80
N ASN A 126 -8.98 11.64 2.50
CA ASN A 126 -9.17 12.89 1.77
C ASN A 126 -7.96 13.85 1.78
N ILE A 127 -6.75 13.35 1.96
CA ILE A 127 -5.54 14.18 1.81
C ILE A 127 -5.43 14.72 0.38
N GLU A 128 -5.05 15.99 0.25
CA GLU A 128 -4.84 16.62 -1.05
C GLU A 128 -3.57 16.04 -1.72
N PRO A 129 -3.62 15.69 -3.03
CA PRO A 129 -2.52 14.99 -3.68
C PRO A 129 -1.18 15.72 -3.62
N CYS A 130 -1.13 17.03 -3.89
CA CYS A 130 0.13 17.78 -3.89
C CYS A 130 0.72 17.92 -2.49
N GLU A 131 -0.12 18.10 -1.46
CA GLU A 131 0.30 18.08 -0.07
C GLU A 131 0.87 16.71 0.30
N TYR A 132 0.17 15.64 -0.07
CA TYR A 132 0.58 14.27 0.19
C TYR A 132 1.96 13.94 -0.39
N TYR A 133 2.20 14.24 -1.68
CA TYR A 133 3.49 13.98 -2.29
C TYR A 133 4.60 14.90 -1.75
N SER A 134 4.29 16.17 -1.44
CA SER A 134 5.22 17.07 -0.78
C SER A 134 5.70 16.51 0.56
N ASP A 135 4.77 15.95 1.34
CA ASP A 135 5.07 15.33 2.63
C ASP A 135 5.94 14.07 2.48
N LEU A 136 5.64 13.22 1.48
CA LEU A 136 6.44 12.03 1.16
C LEU A 136 7.89 12.40 0.82
N PHE A 137 8.09 13.42 -0.05
CA PHE A 137 9.43 13.87 -0.43
C PHE A 137 10.16 14.52 0.74
N ARG A 138 9.47 15.36 1.54
CA ARG A 138 10.05 15.96 2.75
C ARG A 138 10.46 14.92 3.77
N ALA A 139 9.69 13.84 3.88
CA ALA A 139 10.01 12.68 4.73
C ALA A 139 11.02 11.71 4.10
N GLN A 140 11.58 12.05 2.94
CA GLN A 140 12.60 11.24 2.24
C GLN A 140 12.15 9.81 1.93
N PHE A 141 10.89 9.65 1.52
CA PHE A 141 10.40 8.38 1.01
C PHE A 141 11.00 8.09 -0.36
N GLU A 142 11.61 6.93 -0.53
CA GLU A 142 12.07 6.42 -1.81
C GLU A 142 11.00 5.48 -2.38
N ILE A 143 10.23 5.98 -3.35
CA ILE A 143 9.04 5.33 -3.89
C ILE A 143 9.31 4.92 -5.32
N MET A 144 9.21 3.63 -5.62
CA MET A 144 9.37 3.08 -6.96
C MET A 144 7.99 2.72 -7.56
N ILE A 145 7.77 3.02 -8.83
CA ILE A 145 6.58 2.58 -9.57
C ILE A 145 6.78 1.13 -10.01
N THR A 146 5.86 0.25 -9.60
CA THR A 146 5.93 -1.20 -9.89
C THR A 146 4.88 -1.68 -10.87
N ARG A 147 3.83 -0.90 -11.09
CA ARG A 147 2.79 -1.19 -12.11
C ARG A 147 2.28 0.11 -12.68
N VAL A 148 1.92 0.07 -13.96
CA VAL A 148 1.18 1.15 -14.63
C VAL A 148 0.05 0.55 -15.46
N ALA A 149 -1.12 1.22 -15.44
CA ALA A 149 -2.32 0.79 -16.15
C ALA A 149 -3.20 1.98 -16.60
N ALA A 150 -2.66 3.20 -16.61
CA ALA A 150 -3.39 4.39 -17.03
C ALA A 150 -2.84 4.96 -18.35
N LEU A 151 -3.72 5.49 -19.18
CA LEU A 151 -3.32 6.24 -20.35
C LEU A 151 -2.39 7.40 -19.95
N GLY A 152 -1.25 7.52 -20.68
CA GLY A 152 -0.21 8.51 -20.36
C GLY A 152 0.92 7.98 -19.48
N LEU A 153 0.77 6.82 -18.88
CA LEU A 153 1.84 6.09 -18.19
C LEU A 153 2.29 4.93 -19.10
N ASP A 154 3.50 5.01 -19.61
CA ASP A 154 4.11 4.01 -20.47
C ASP A 154 5.14 3.15 -19.72
N GLU A 155 5.75 2.20 -20.42
CA GLU A 155 6.77 1.29 -19.87
C GLU A 155 7.91 2.03 -19.16
N SER A 156 8.27 3.24 -19.60
CA SER A 156 9.36 4.01 -19.00
C SER A 156 9.14 4.44 -17.56
N TRP A 157 7.92 4.29 -17.05
CA TRP A 157 7.60 4.54 -15.64
C TRP A 157 7.88 3.34 -14.74
N LEU A 158 7.96 2.13 -15.30
CA LEU A 158 8.24 0.92 -14.53
C LEU A 158 9.67 0.94 -13.97
N GLY A 159 9.80 0.71 -12.67
CA GLY A 159 11.06 0.80 -11.95
C GLY A 159 11.57 2.22 -11.68
N LYS A 160 10.86 3.26 -12.15
CA LYS A 160 11.25 4.64 -11.90
C LYS A 160 10.97 5.02 -10.44
N THR A 161 11.96 5.62 -9.80
CA THR A 161 11.78 6.21 -8.47
C THR A 161 11.16 7.60 -8.61
N LEU A 162 10.11 7.88 -7.84
CA LEU A 162 9.47 9.18 -7.79
C LEU A 162 10.35 10.18 -7.02
N ASP A 163 10.66 11.27 -7.69
CA ASP A 163 11.29 12.47 -7.15
C ASP A 163 10.47 13.71 -7.53
N ILE A 164 10.88 14.88 -7.08
CA ILE A 164 10.17 16.14 -7.36
C ILE A 164 10.04 16.37 -8.88
N LYS A 165 11.08 16.08 -9.68
CA LYS A 165 11.07 16.28 -11.13
C LYS A 165 10.12 15.31 -11.83
N ASN A 166 10.18 14.04 -11.47
CA ASN A 166 9.28 13.02 -12.00
C ASN A 166 7.82 13.28 -11.58
N PHE A 167 7.62 13.80 -10.38
CA PHE A 167 6.29 14.14 -9.89
C PHE A 167 5.64 15.29 -10.67
N GLU A 168 6.38 16.35 -11.05
CA GLU A 168 5.83 17.41 -11.90
C GLU A 168 5.38 16.85 -13.27
N ASN A 169 6.17 15.98 -13.89
CA ASN A 169 5.77 15.29 -15.12
C ASN A 169 4.52 14.41 -14.92
N LEU A 170 4.46 13.69 -13.79
CA LEU A 170 3.31 12.87 -13.43
C LEU A 170 2.03 13.71 -13.27
N LYS A 171 2.14 14.87 -12.64
CA LYS A 171 1.06 15.84 -12.44
C LYS A 171 0.53 16.38 -13.79
N GLU A 172 1.42 16.78 -14.69
CA GLU A 172 1.05 17.21 -16.04
C GLU A 172 0.32 16.09 -16.83
N LYS A 173 0.84 14.86 -16.74
CA LYS A 173 0.20 13.69 -17.38
C LYS A 173 -1.16 13.39 -16.76
N SER A 174 -1.28 13.43 -15.43
CA SER A 174 -2.56 13.23 -14.73
C SER A 174 -3.61 14.24 -15.19
N TYR A 175 -3.24 15.51 -15.29
CA TYR A 175 -4.13 16.55 -15.80
C TYR A 175 -4.55 16.30 -17.27
N LYS A 176 -3.58 15.96 -18.12
CA LYS A 176 -3.80 15.73 -19.58
C LYS A 176 -4.66 14.50 -19.83
N PHE A 177 -4.38 13.40 -19.16
CA PHE A 177 -5.00 12.09 -19.41
C PHE A 177 -6.11 11.74 -18.42
N LYS A 178 -6.39 12.63 -17.44
CA LYS A 178 -7.49 12.53 -16.48
C LYS A 178 -7.45 11.30 -15.58
N PHE A 179 -6.28 10.84 -15.19
CA PHE A 179 -6.12 9.79 -14.20
C PHE A 179 -5.91 10.37 -12.79
N ASN A 180 -6.19 9.57 -11.76
CA ASN A 180 -6.05 9.99 -10.36
C ASN A 180 -4.57 10.06 -9.97
N LEU A 181 -4.09 11.23 -9.57
CA LEU A 181 -2.69 11.45 -9.19
C LEU A 181 -2.23 10.58 -8.00
N ASN A 182 -3.15 10.23 -7.09
CA ASN A 182 -2.87 9.33 -5.96
C ASN A 182 -2.91 7.83 -6.34
N PHE A 183 -3.25 7.50 -7.60
CA PHE A 183 -3.40 6.14 -8.11
C PHE A 183 -4.51 5.32 -7.42
N GLY A 184 -5.52 6.02 -6.88
CA GLY A 184 -6.61 5.38 -6.14
C GLY A 184 -7.57 4.54 -7.00
N GLY A 185 -7.49 4.62 -8.33
CA GLY A 185 -8.25 3.82 -9.29
C GLY A 185 -7.45 2.68 -9.94
N GLY A 186 -6.24 2.37 -9.43
CA GLY A 186 -5.39 1.33 -10.00
C GLY A 186 -4.54 1.79 -11.19
N GLU A 187 -4.40 3.10 -11.37
CA GLU A 187 -3.62 3.71 -12.46
C GLU A 187 -2.14 3.35 -12.42
N ALA A 188 -1.61 3.24 -11.22
CA ALA A 188 -0.27 2.72 -10.97
C ALA A 188 -0.18 2.12 -9.57
N GLU A 189 0.80 1.24 -9.37
CA GLU A 189 1.16 0.72 -8.06
C GLU A 189 2.61 1.10 -7.72
N THR A 190 2.89 1.14 -6.44
CA THR A 190 4.18 1.59 -5.93
C THR A 190 4.72 0.66 -4.86
N LEU A 191 6.03 0.68 -4.71
CA LEU A 191 6.75 0.02 -3.63
C LEU A 191 7.66 1.06 -2.95
N VAL A 192 7.64 1.12 -1.63
CA VAL A 192 8.59 1.93 -0.86
C VAL A 192 9.88 1.13 -0.67
N LEU A 193 10.97 1.65 -1.21
CA LEU A 193 12.29 1.03 -1.08
C LEU A 193 13.00 1.48 0.19
N ASN A 194 12.72 2.71 0.64
CA ASN A 194 13.26 3.28 1.86
C ASN A 194 12.39 4.41 2.41
N CYS A 195 12.37 4.56 3.72
CA CYS A 195 11.73 5.68 4.41
C CYS A 195 12.26 5.74 5.86
N PRO A 196 11.93 6.79 6.66
CA PRO A 196 12.50 6.97 8.00
C PRO A 196 12.28 5.84 9.00
N ILE A 197 11.29 4.97 8.78
CA ILE A 197 11.01 3.81 9.64
C ILE A 197 11.72 2.52 9.19
N TYR A 198 12.35 2.52 8.02
CA TYR A 198 13.12 1.36 7.54
C TYR A 198 14.51 1.38 8.16
N LYS A 199 14.90 0.31 8.84
CA LYS A 199 16.27 0.10 9.35
C LYS A 199 17.24 -0.30 8.23
N LYS A 200 16.70 -0.88 7.16
CA LYS A 200 17.47 -1.30 5.99
C LYS A 200 16.68 -1.00 4.72
N ARG A 201 17.34 -0.39 3.75
CA ARG A 201 16.76 -0.15 2.42
C ARG A 201 16.47 -1.47 1.71
N ILE A 202 15.34 -1.58 1.04
CA ILE A 202 15.01 -2.72 0.16
C ILE A 202 15.85 -2.63 -1.11
N LYS A 203 16.66 -3.65 -1.34
CA LYS A 203 17.52 -3.72 -2.54
C LYS A 203 16.78 -4.44 -3.67
N VAL A 204 16.85 -3.86 -4.85
CA VAL A 204 16.33 -4.43 -6.10
C VAL A 204 17.52 -4.94 -6.89
N ASN A 205 17.78 -6.24 -6.83
CA ASN A 205 18.94 -6.85 -7.49
C ASN A 205 18.57 -7.57 -8.79
N LYS A 206 17.39 -8.17 -8.82
CA LYS A 206 16.85 -8.88 -9.99
C LYS A 206 15.39 -8.49 -10.16
N PHE A 207 14.98 -8.32 -11.39
CA PHE A 207 13.60 -7.97 -11.73
C PHE A 207 13.23 -8.46 -13.13
N VAL A 208 11.95 -8.53 -13.40
CA VAL A 208 11.36 -8.74 -14.72
C VAL A 208 10.39 -7.61 -15.01
N ILE A 209 10.42 -7.06 -16.21
CA ILE A 209 9.42 -6.12 -16.71
C ILE A 209 8.54 -6.88 -17.69
N GLN A 210 7.23 -6.78 -17.48
CA GLN A 210 6.21 -7.25 -18.41
C GLN A 210 5.43 -6.04 -18.91
N TRP A 211 5.30 -5.92 -20.23
CA TRP A 211 4.59 -4.82 -20.89
C TRP A 211 3.75 -5.36 -22.05
N ASP A 212 2.45 -5.08 -22.07
CA ASP A 212 1.52 -5.56 -23.10
C ASP A 212 1.16 -4.50 -24.15
N GLY A 213 1.78 -3.32 -24.09
CA GLY A 213 1.48 -2.17 -24.96
C GLY A 213 0.55 -1.14 -24.32
N ILE A 214 -0.14 -1.46 -23.22
CA ILE A 214 -1.10 -0.60 -22.53
C ILE A 214 -0.80 -0.51 -21.05
N ARG A 215 -0.47 -1.64 -20.43
CA ARG A 215 -0.18 -1.79 -19.01
C ARG A 215 1.05 -2.67 -18.80
N GLY A 216 1.65 -2.53 -17.64
CA GLY A 216 2.81 -3.37 -17.33
C GLY A 216 3.12 -3.43 -15.86
N THR A 217 4.00 -4.36 -15.53
CA THR A 217 4.47 -4.63 -14.16
C THR A 217 5.99 -4.71 -14.11
N PHE A 218 6.54 -4.28 -12.98
CA PHE A 218 7.92 -4.45 -12.57
C PHE A 218 7.93 -5.39 -11.37
N GLU A 219 8.32 -6.63 -11.60
CA GLU A 219 8.36 -7.67 -10.57
C GLU A 219 9.80 -7.86 -10.08
N ILE A 220 9.98 -7.85 -8.75
CA ILE A 220 11.27 -8.07 -8.07
C ILE A 220 11.37 -9.55 -7.73
N LEU A 221 12.49 -10.17 -8.14
CA LEU A 221 12.78 -11.59 -7.94
C LEU A 221 13.62 -11.88 -6.68
#